data_63ba0bf0a2da6a9f247229cdcd9340f1
#
_entry.id   63ba0bf0a2da6a9f247229cdcd9340f1
#
_cell.length_a   1.000
_cell.length_b   1.000
_cell.length_c   1.000
_cell.angle_alpha   90.00
_cell.angle_beta   90.00
_cell.angle_gamma   90.00
#
_symmetry.space_group_name_H-M   'P 1'
#
loop_
_entity.id
_entity.type
_entity.pdbx_description
1 polymer ?
#
loop_
_entity_poly.entity_id
_entity_poly.type
_entity_poly.pdbx_seq_one_letter_code
_entity_poly.pdbx_strand_id
1 'polypeptide(L)'
;MDEAGARVKVRIYGQDYTIAGDRDEETIREIASYVDGKMREVGRNYASNAQGSLAVLAAINVADEYFSAKEQIAELTAAREQLEKDAQHYLKMWDEAKKSFLQYKESAARTNEEKKEAEEKYRQLQEKCSEFENSFFDLQMENIRLKSEIDKYRRTDE
;
A
#
# COMPACT_ATOMS: atom_id res chain seq x y z
N MET A 1 -0.29 -23.23 -48.12
CA MET A 1 -1.45 -22.32 -48.16
C MET A 1 -0.86 -20.94 -48.23
N ASP A 2 -0.89 -20.33 -49.45
CA ASP A 2 -0.43 -18.97 -49.63
C ASP A 2 -1.44 -18.04 -48.96
N GLU A 3 -1.09 -17.54 -47.80
CA GLU A 3 -1.73 -16.33 -47.23
C GLU A 3 -1.32 -15.15 -48.12
N ALA A 4 -2.08 -14.88 -49.15
CA ALA A 4 -1.94 -13.68 -49.94
C ALA A 4 -2.24 -12.48 -49.04
N GLY A 5 -1.20 -11.89 -48.48
CA GLY A 5 -1.30 -10.70 -47.63
C GLY A 5 -2.14 -9.61 -48.29
N ALA A 6 -2.86 -8.83 -47.51
CA ALA A 6 -3.73 -7.77 -48.00
C ALA A 6 -2.97 -6.85 -48.93
N ARG A 7 -3.52 -6.57 -50.12
CA ARG A 7 -2.98 -5.58 -51.07
C ARG A 7 -3.82 -4.33 -50.99
N VAL A 8 -3.27 -3.28 -50.43
CA VAL A 8 -3.99 -2.01 -50.20
C VAL A 8 -3.41 -0.93 -51.08
N LYS A 9 -4.29 -0.24 -51.84
CA LYS A 9 -3.90 0.97 -52.58
C LYS A 9 -3.96 2.18 -51.67
N VAL A 10 -2.85 2.89 -51.60
CA VAL A 10 -2.68 4.08 -50.75
C VAL A 10 -2.04 5.21 -51.59
N ARG A 11 -2.29 6.47 -51.19
CA ARG A 11 -1.69 7.62 -51.82
C ARG A 11 -0.74 8.32 -50.84
N ILE A 12 0.52 8.43 -51.23
CA ILE A 12 1.58 9.06 -50.41
C ILE A 12 2.26 10.13 -51.23
N TYR A 13 2.30 11.34 -50.71
CA TYR A 13 2.87 12.53 -51.35
C TYR A 13 2.42 12.70 -52.83
N GLY A 14 1.14 12.47 -53.06
CA GLY A 14 0.52 12.63 -54.38
C GLY A 14 0.68 11.44 -55.35
N GLN A 15 1.42 10.40 -54.99
CA GLN A 15 1.60 9.20 -55.79
C GLN A 15 0.83 8.00 -55.22
N ASP A 16 0.34 7.14 -56.10
CA ASP A 16 -0.43 5.94 -55.74
C ASP A 16 0.54 4.74 -55.59
N TYR A 17 0.45 4.05 -54.47
CA TYR A 17 1.24 2.86 -54.16
C TYR A 17 0.31 1.68 -53.83
N THR A 18 0.74 0.49 -54.19
CA THR A 18 0.10 -0.75 -53.75
C THR A 18 1.00 -1.41 -52.72
N ILE A 19 0.59 -1.42 -51.47
CA ILE A 19 1.34 -2.03 -50.35
C ILE A 19 0.78 -3.44 -50.13
N ALA A 20 1.64 -4.45 -50.06
CA ALA A 20 1.32 -5.81 -49.67
C ALA A 20 1.98 -6.08 -48.35
N GLY A 21 1.24 -6.67 -47.42
CA GLY A 21 1.75 -6.98 -46.07
C GLY A 21 0.79 -7.87 -45.29
N ASP A 22 1.25 -8.37 -44.16
CA ASP A 22 0.49 -9.27 -43.31
C ASP A 22 -0.42 -8.54 -42.30
N ARG A 23 -0.42 -7.18 -42.36
CA ARG A 23 -1.27 -6.35 -41.51
C ARG A 23 -2.63 -6.12 -42.19
N ASP A 24 -3.64 -5.83 -41.38
CA ASP A 24 -4.97 -5.45 -41.84
C ASP A 24 -4.92 -4.15 -42.63
N GLU A 25 -5.93 -3.97 -43.48
CA GLU A 25 -6.05 -2.84 -44.40
C GLU A 25 -6.09 -1.49 -43.69
N GLU A 26 -6.76 -1.42 -42.52
CA GLU A 26 -6.86 -0.21 -41.69
C GLU A 26 -5.48 0.24 -41.19
N THR A 27 -4.72 -0.65 -40.61
CA THR A 27 -3.32 -0.39 -40.15
C THR A 27 -2.42 0.04 -41.29
N ILE A 28 -2.55 -0.58 -42.51
CA ILE A 28 -1.74 -0.17 -43.68
C ILE A 28 -2.12 1.25 -44.11
N ARG A 29 -3.39 1.62 -44.07
CA ARG A 29 -3.85 2.99 -44.38
C ARG A 29 -3.37 4.02 -43.36
N GLU A 30 -3.39 3.68 -42.07
CA GLU A 30 -2.84 4.53 -41.01
C GLU A 30 -1.35 4.79 -41.19
N ILE A 31 -0.57 3.75 -41.46
CA ILE A 31 0.87 3.87 -41.71
C ILE A 31 1.12 4.75 -42.95
N ALA A 32 0.38 4.53 -44.03
CA ALA A 32 0.52 5.33 -45.24
C ALA A 32 0.19 6.81 -45.01
N SER A 33 -0.88 7.08 -44.24
CA SER A 33 -1.29 8.45 -43.88
C SER A 33 -0.22 9.13 -43.02
N TYR A 34 0.37 8.40 -42.08
CA TYR A 34 1.44 8.91 -41.23
C TYR A 34 2.70 9.27 -42.06
N VAL A 35 3.10 8.39 -42.98
CA VAL A 35 4.23 8.66 -43.90
C VAL A 35 3.94 9.86 -44.80
N ASP A 36 2.70 9.96 -45.38
CA ASP A 36 2.29 11.11 -46.19
C ASP A 36 2.43 12.42 -45.39
N GLY A 37 1.95 12.41 -44.11
CA GLY A 37 2.08 13.53 -43.19
C GLY A 37 3.52 13.97 -42.97
N LYS A 38 4.43 13.00 -42.69
CA LYS A 38 5.87 13.25 -42.50
C LYS A 38 6.54 13.80 -43.75
N MET A 39 6.23 13.26 -44.94
CA MET A 39 6.74 13.79 -46.19
C MET A 39 6.29 15.22 -46.46
N ARG A 40 5.04 15.56 -46.15
CA ARG A 40 4.51 16.93 -46.28
C ARG A 40 5.14 17.90 -45.27
N GLU A 41 5.41 17.45 -44.04
CA GLU A 41 6.07 18.23 -43.00
C GLU A 41 7.50 18.59 -43.43
N VAL A 42 8.26 17.63 -43.87
CA VAL A 42 9.62 17.82 -44.42
C VAL A 42 9.56 18.75 -45.65
N GLY A 43 8.59 18.53 -46.59
CA GLY A 43 8.46 19.32 -47.80
C GLY A 43 8.10 20.81 -47.57
N ARG A 44 7.50 21.17 -46.42
CA ARG A 44 7.25 22.58 -46.05
C ARG A 44 8.54 23.28 -45.60
N ASN A 45 9.46 22.55 -45.01
CA ASN A 45 10.66 23.11 -44.41
C ASN A 45 11.87 23.11 -45.38
N TYR A 46 11.81 22.34 -46.45
CA TYR A 46 12.89 22.23 -47.41
C TYR A 46 12.45 22.68 -48.81
N ALA A 47 13.15 23.64 -49.38
CA ALA A 47 12.91 24.19 -50.72
C ALA A 47 13.28 23.22 -51.84
N SER A 48 13.73 22.00 -51.55
CA SER A 48 14.13 21.01 -52.53
C SER A 48 12.91 20.24 -53.08
N ASN A 49 12.65 20.34 -54.38
CA ASN A 49 11.61 19.60 -55.08
C ASN A 49 12.02 18.15 -55.43
N ALA A 50 13.17 17.67 -54.98
CA ALA A 50 13.61 16.30 -55.23
C ALA A 50 12.91 15.34 -54.27
N GLN A 51 11.86 14.66 -54.74
CA GLN A 51 11.01 13.74 -54.00
C GLN A 51 11.83 12.63 -53.30
N GLY A 52 12.88 12.14 -53.88
CA GLY A 52 13.75 11.15 -53.27
C GLY A 52 14.45 11.65 -52.01
N SER A 53 14.90 12.91 -52.00
CA SER A 53 15.52 13.53 -50.80
C SER A 53 14.53 13.74 -49.70
N LEU A 54 13.26 14.12 -50.04
CA LEU A 54 12.21 14.27 -49.06
C LEU A 54 11.80 12.93 -48.41
N ALA A 55 11.76 11.85 -49.19
CA ALA A 55 11.50 10.52 -48.68
C ALA A 55 12.58 10.04 -47.69
N VAL A 56 13.86 10.29 -47.99
CA VAL A 56 14.99 9.94 -47.11
C VAL A 56 14.89 10.74 -45.79
N LEU A 57 14.64 12.03 -45.85
CA LEU A 57 14.50 12.88 -44.67
C LEU A 57 13.27 12.48 -43.83
N ALA A 58 12.14 12.17 -44.46
CA ALA A 58 10.97 11.65 -43.76
C ALA A 58 11.25 10.30 -43.09
N ALA A 59 11.99 9.41 -43.76
CA ALA A 59 12.40 8.13 -43.17
C ALA A 59 13.32 8.30 -41.96
N ILE A 60 14.24 9.28 -42.00
CA ILE A 60 15.11 9.61 -40.85
C ILE A 60 14.25 10.10 -39.67
N ASN A 61 13.29 11.01 -39.90
CA ASN A 61 12.41 11.49 -38.85
C ASN A 61 11.56 10.37 -38.23
N VAL A 62 11.02 9.46 -39.05
CA VAL A 62 10.28 8.28 -38.57
C VAL A 62 11.20 7.34 -37.76
N ALA A 63 12.44 7.16 -38.20
CA ALA A 63 13.42 6.35 -37.47
C ALA A 63 13.77 6.98 -36.10
N ASP A 64 13.95 8.31 -36.05
CA ASP A 64 14.19 9.04 -34.82
C ASP A 64 13.04 8.89 -33.83
N GLU A 65 11.80 9.06 -34.29
CA GLU A 65 10.60 8.85 -33.47
C GLU A 65 10.48 7.41 -32.99
N TYR A 66 10.83 6.43 -33.82
CA TYR A 66 10.85 5.02 -33.42
C TYR A 66 11.86 4.77 -32.29
N PHE A 67 13.08 5.29 -32.40
CA PHE A 67 14.10 5.12 -31.35
C PHE A 67 13.74 5.84 -30.07
N SER A 68 13.19 7.06 -30.17
CA SER A 68 12.68 7.81 -29.01
C SER A 68 11.53 7.07 -28.31
N ALA A 69 10.58 6.52 -29.08
CA ALA A 69 9.50 5.72 -28.51
C ALA A 69 10.02 4.44 -27.84
N LYS A 70 11.03 3.81 -28.43
CA LYS A 70 11.69 2.61 -27.86
C LYS A 70 12.38 2.92 -26.54
N GLU A 71 13.06 4.05 -26.41
CA GLU A 71 13.67 4.51 -25.15
C GLU A 71 12.58 4.77 -24.08
N GLN A 72 11.51 5.48 -24.45
CA GLN A 72 10.39 5.73 -23.53
C GLN A 72 9.72 4.43 -23.04
N ILE A 73 9.55 3.45 -23.94
CA ILE A 73 9.02 2.13 -23.56
C ILE A 73 9.96 1.45 -22.56
N ALA A 74 11.28 1.52 -22.76
CA ALA A 74 12.25 0.93 -21.83
C ALA A 74 12.20 1.62 -20.46
N GLU A 75 12.13 2.95 -20.41
CA GLU A 75 12.01 3.72 -19.17
C GLU A 75 10.72 3.41 -18.43
N LEU A 76 9.59 3.41 -19.15
CA LEU A 76 8.27 3.10 -18.56
C LEU A 76 8.21 1.66 -18.05
N THR A 77 8.85 0.72 -18.74
CA THR A 77 8.92 -0.67 -18.32
C THR A 77 9.72 -0.80 -17.01
N ALA A 78 10.89 -0.13 -16.93
CA ALA A 78 11.71 -0.11 -15.72
C ALA A 78 10.98 0.56 -14.54
N ALA A 79 10.32 1.68 -14.80
CA ALA A 79 9.52 2.38 -13.78
C ALA A 79 8.36 1.52 -13.28
N ARG A 80 7.66 0.82 -14.17
CA ARG A 80 6.60 -0.12 -13.82
C ARG A 80 7.12 -1.25 -12.93
N GLU A 81 8.23 -1.88 -13.31
CA GLU A 81 8.84 -2.95 -12.51
C GLU A 81 9.23 -2.48 -11.10
N GLN A 82 9.75 -1.25 -10.99
CA GLN A 82 10.08 -0.66 -9.69
C GLN A 82 8.83 -0.44 -8.86
N LEU A 83 7.76 0.14 -9.44
CA LEU A 83 6.49 0.37 -8.75
C LEU A 83 5.84 -0.95 -8.29
N GLU A 84 5.94 -2.02 -9.08
CA GLU A 84 5.45 -3.34 -8.70
C GLU A 84 6.21 -3.90 -7.47
N LYS A 85 7.54 -3.73 -7.43
CA LYS A 85 8.36 -4.11 -6.26
C LYS A 85 8.01 -3.30 -5.02
N ASP A 86 7.87 -1.99 -5.18
CA ASP A 86 7.52 -1.08 -4.08
C ASP A 86 6.11 -1.42 -3.54
N ALA A 87 5.15 -1.67 -4.41
CA ALA A 87 3.81 -2.08 -4.01
C ALA A 87 3.82 -3.39 -3.20
N GLN A 88 4.59 -4.39 -3.64
CA GLN A 88 4.76 -5.65 -2.90
C GLN A 88 5.42 -5.43 -1.54
N HIS A 89 6.41 -4.54 -1.47
CA HIS A 89 7.06 -4.18 -0.21
C HIS A 89 6.08 -3.53 0.76
N TYR A 90 5.29 -2.54 0.31
CA TYR A 90 4.28 -1.88 1.14
C TYR A 90 3.17 -2.83 1.61
N LEU A 91 2.75 -3.77 0.77
CA LEU A 91 1.79 -4.79 1.18
C LEU A 91 2.33 -5.66 2.32
N LYS A 92 3.59 -6.09 2.24
CA LYS A 92 4.24 -6.85 3.33
C LYS A 92 4.33 -6.04 4.62
N MET A 93 4.77 -4.79 4.53
CA MET A 93 4.83 -3.89 5.69
C MET A 93 3.44 -3.67 6.31
N TRP A 94 2.42 -3.53 5.48
CA TRP A 94 1.04 -3.41 5.94
C TRP A 94 0.58 -4.65 6.72
N ASP A 95 0.84 -5.84 6.19
CA ASP A 95 0.47 -7.10 6.85
C ASP A 95 1.21 -7.29 8.18
N GLU A 96 2.50 -6.94 8.24
CA GLU A 96 3.28 -6.97 9.48
C GLU A 96 2.76 -5.96 10.50
N ALA A 97 2.49 -4.74 10.08
CA ALA A 97 1.92 -3.70 10.96
C ALA A 97 0.54 -4.09 11.49
N LYS A 98 -0.31 -4.66 10.65
CA LYS A 98 -1.63 -5.17 11.03
C LYS A 98 -1.51 -6.30 12.07
N LYS A 99 -0.59 -7.23 11.87
CA LYS A 99 -0.32 -8.33 12.81
C LYS A 99 0.16 -7.80 14.15
N SER A 100 1.11 -6.88 14.14
CA SER A 100 1.63 -6.23 15.36
C SER A 100 0.55 -5.46 16.10
N PHE A 101 -0.31 -4.75 15.38
CA PHE A 101 -1.43 -4.03 15.98
C PHE A 101 -2.44 -4.97 16.66
N LEU A 102 -2.76 -6.11 16.03
CA LEU A 102 -3.64 -7.11 16.63
C LEU A 102 -3.04 -7.72 17.90
N GLN A 103 -1.75 -8.04 17.89
CA GLN A 103 -1.02 -8.53 19.06
C GLN A 103 -1.02 -7.50 20.20
N TYR A 104 -0.76 -6.23 19.87
CA TYR A 104 -0.80 -5.15 20.84
C TYR A 104 -2.20 -5.00 21.47
N LYS A 105 -3.24 -5.04 20.64
CA LYS A 105 -4.63 -4.95 21.10
C LYS A 105 -4.99 -6.10 22.06
N GLU A 106 -4.55 -7.31 21.73
CA GLU A 106 -4.78 -8.50 22.56
C GLU A 106 -4.02 -8.39 23.91
N SER A 107 -2.75 -8.01 23.86
CA SER A 107 -1.95 -7.82 25.09
C SER A 107 -2.50 -6.70 25.96
N ALA A 108 -2.94 -5.60 25.38
CA ALA A 108 -3.56 -4.49 26.12
C ALA A 108 -4.90 -4.91 26.78
N ALA A 109 -5.70 -5.70 26.10
CA ALA A 109 -6.94 -6.25 26.66
C ALA A 109 -6.64 -7.17 27.87
N ARG A 110 -5.65 -8.06 27.72
CA ARG A 110 -5.22 -8.96 28.81
C ARG A 110 -4.68 -8.19 30.01
N THR A 111 -3.81 -7.21 29.78
CA THR A 111 -3.28 -6.38 30.89
C THR A 111 -4.39 -5.61 31.61
N ASN A 112 -5.40 -5.12 30.88
CA ASN A 112 -6.55 -4.44 31.49
C ASN A 112 -7.39 -5.39 32.34
N GLU A 113 -7.56 -6.64 31.92
CA GLU A 113 -8.27 -7.65 32.73
C GLU A 113 -7.50 -8.04 33.98
N GLU A 114 -6.18 -8.28 33.86
CA GLU A 114 -5.30 -8.55 34.98
C GLU A 114 -5.30 -7.39 36.00
N LYS A 115 -5.36 -6.15 35.51
CA LYS A 115 -5.48 -4.96 36.37
C LYS A 115 -6.79 -4.94 37.16
N LYS A 116 -7.92 -5.22 36.50
CA LYS A 116 -9.23 -5.29 37.17
C LYS A 116 -9.27 -6.38 38.25
N GLU A 117 -8.73 -7.56 37.94
CA GLU A 117 -8.63 -8.63 38.93
C GLU A 117 -7.75 -8.26 40.15
N ALA A 118 -6.64 -7.56 39.89
CA ALA A 118 -5.76 -7.09 40.97
C ALA A 118 -6.47 -6.01 41.81
N GLU A 119 -7.19 -5.07 41.22
CA GLU A 119 -7.97 -4.05 41.91
C GLU A 119 -9.06 -4.68 42.77
N GLU A 120 -9.74 -5.69 42.27
CA GLU A 120 -10.76 -6.42 43.05
C GLU A 120 -10.16 -7.17 44.24
N LYS A 121 -9.03 -7.87 44.04
CA LYS A 121 -8.30 -8.52 45.17
C LYS A 121 -7.81 -7.52 46.18
N TYR A 122 -7.32 -6.36 45.76
CA TYR A 122 -6.91 -5.30 46.65
C TYR A 122 -8.08 -4.79 47.50
N ARG A 123 -9.24 -4.58 46.90
CA ARG A 123 -10.46 -4.17 47.58
C ARG A 123 -10.87 -5.20 48.67
N GLN A 124 -10.92 -6.48 48.28
CA GLN A 124 -11.24 -7.57 49.25
C GLN A 124 -10.26 -7.65 50.41
N LEU A 125 -8.97 -7.45 50.14
CA LEU A 125 -7.97 -7.43 51.16
C LEU A 125 -8.15 -6.25 52.09
N GLN A 126 -8.47 -5.08 51.60
CA GLN A 126 -8.75 -3.88 52.37
C GLN A 126 -9.97 -4.05 53.28
N GLU A 127 -11.06 -4.66 52.76
CA GLU A 127 -12.24 -5.01 53.56
C GLU A 127 -11.89 -5.94 54.71
N LYS A 128 -11.13 -7.02 54.46
CA LYS A 128 -10.67 -7.95 55.49
C LYS A 128 -9.77 -7.28 56.53
N CYS A 129 -8.85 -6.40 56.13
CA CYS A 129 -8.04 -5.63 57.08
C CYS A 129 -8.94 -4.81 57.99
N SER A 130 -9.96 -4.13 57.46
CA SER A 130 -10.90 -3.34 58.28
C SER A 130 -11.70 -4.22 59.24
N GLU A 131 -12.14 -5.40 58.80
CA GLU A 131 -12.82 -6.37 59.68
C GLU A 131 -11.90 -6.83 60.85
N PHE A 132 -10.64 -7.14 60.55
CA PHE A 132 -9.68 -7.51 61.56
C PHE A 132 -9.36 -6.37 62.54
N GLU A 133 -9.23 -5.14 62.07
CA GLU A 133 -9.04 -3.96 62.93
C GLU A 133 -10.23 -3.76 63.89
N ASN A 134 -11.44 -3.89 63.40
CA ASN A 134 -12.65 -3.82 64.24
C ASN A 134 -12.68 -4.95 65.26
N SER A 135 -12.42 -6.19 64.88
CA SER A 135 -12.41 -7.33 65.78
C SER A 135 -11.31 -7.19 66.81
N PHE A 136 -10.15 -6.65 66.43
CA PHE A 136 -9.07 -6.38 67.41
C PHE A 136 -9.47 -5.31 68.43
N PHE A 137 -10.12 -4.27 67.99
CA PHE A 137 -10.68 -3.23 68.87
C PHE A 137 -11.71 -3.79 69.87
N ASP A 138 -12.62 -4.61 69.39
CA ASP A 138 -13.64 -5.26 70.22
C ASP A 138 -12.99 -6.16 71.28
N LEU A 139 -12.00 -6.98 70.93
CA LEU A 139 -11.26 -7.81 71.83
C LEU A 139 -10.45 -6.99 72.87
N GLN A 140 -9.91 -5.85 72.47
CA GLN A 140 -9.26 -4.93 73.39
C GLN A 140 -10.23 -4.38 74.44
N MET A 141 -11.40 -3.95 74.01
CA MET A 141 -12.46 -3.43 74.92
C MET A 141 -12.93 -4.50 75.88
N GLU A 142 -13.15 -5.72 75.42
CA GLU A 142 -13.53 -6.85 76.26
C GLU A 142 -12.44 -7.19 77.27
N ASN A 143 -11.20 -7.17 76.87
CA ASN A 143 -10.02 -7.41 77.79
C ASN A 143 -9.96 -6.35 78.89
N ILE A 144 -10.21 -5.07 78.56
CA ILE A 144 -10.26 -3.99 79.56
C ILE A 144 -11.43 -4.21 80.53
N ARG A 145 -12.61 -4.59 80.03
CA ARG A 145 -13.78 -4.89 80.83
C ARG A 145 -13.52 -6.04 81.81
N LEU A 146 -13.00 -7.17 81.31
CA LEU A 146 -12.69 -8.34 82.10
C LEU A 146 -11.63 -8.01 83.18
N LYS A 147 -10.61 -7.23 82.89
CA LYS A 147 -9.65 -6.76 83.90
C LYS A 147 -10.33 -5.94 84.98
N SER A 148 -11.20 -5.03 84.64
CA SER A 148 -11.97 -4.22 85.62
C SER A 148 -12.88 -5.08 86.48
N GLU A 149 -13.50 -6.12 85.98
CA GLU A 149 -14.31 -7.06 86.72
C GLU A 149 -13.42 -7.88 87.71
N ILE A 150 -12.29 -8.40 87.29
CA ILE A 150 -11.31 -9.11 88.19
C ILE A 150 -10.87 -8.19 89.31
N ASP A 151 -10.58 -6.93 89.01
CA ASP A 151 -10.13 -5.99 90.06
C ASP A 151 -11.26 -5.67 91.07
N LYS A 152 -12.55 -5.66 90.64
CA LYS A 152 -13.67 -5.56 91.56
C LYS A 152 -13.81 -6.76 92.48
N TYR A 153 -13.70 -7.99 91.95
CA TYR A 153 -13.78 -9.21 92.78
C TYR A 153 -12.63 -9.26 93.76
N ARG A 154 -11.44 -8.86 93.39
CA ARG A 154 -10.26 -8.82 94.30
C ARG A 154 -10.45 -7.86 95.52
N ARG A 155 -11.19 -6.73 95.29
CA ARG A 155 -11.49 -5.75 96.35
C ARG A 155 -12.65 -6.15 97.27
N THR A 156 -13.46 -7.13 96.88
CA THR A 156 -14.60 -7.62 97.69
C THR A 156 -14.18 -8.81 98.57
N ASP A 157 -13.01 -9.43 98.33
CA ASP A 157 -12.45 -10.54 99.15
C ASP A 157 -11.44 -10.07 100.21
N GLU A 158 -11.18 -8.76 100.29
CA GLU A 158 -10.43 -8.11 101.43
C GLU A 158 -11.39 -7.47 102.41
#